data_f5b1fa889929891fb35bdae068a422e8
#
_entry.id   f5b1fa889929891fb35bdae068a422e8
#
_cell.length_a   1.000
_cell.length_b   1.000
_cell.length_c   1.000
_cell.angle_alpha   90.00
_cell.angle_beta   90.00
_cell.angle_gamma   90.00
#
_symmetry.space_group_name_H-M   'P 1'
#
loop_
_entity.id
_entity.type
_entity.pdbx_description
1 polymer ?
#
loop_
_entity_poly.entity_id
_entity_poly.type
_entity_poly.pdbx_seq_one_letter_code
_entity_poly.pdbx_strand_id
1 'polypeptide(L)'
;MRKEIHFVSAEEAVKVVKSGDHIHLSSVASAPRLLIDALCARGERGELKDVRIHHLHTEGAAPYTDPKFDGVFFHQAFFVGANVRKSVQAGYSDYIPVFLSETQKLYRCGALPCDVAMIQVCPPDKHGYVSLGTSVDATLAAIECAKTVIAVVNPNVPRAWGQAMIPMDMIDIFVEGNEPLEPAHFSEPNEVEIAIGKHCAGLIDDGACLQMGIGAIPNAVLAQLGNHKNLGVHTEMFADGVLELVEKGVINGSNKVTDKGKLVSTFLMGSQKVYDFIDDNPMVAMMDVGYTNDPFVIAKNPKMTAINSAVQIDLTGQVCADSIGTRFHSGVGGQVDFIYGASLAPQGKAIIAMPSTTNKGGSKIAPTIIEGGGVVTTRPHVHYVVTEFGAVDLYGKSMQERAKLLISIAHPDHQEALDRAAFERFGPHYTTVKI
;
A
#
# COMPACT_ATOMS: atom_id res chain seq x y z
N MET A 1 8.84 36.97 8.58
CA MET A 1 8.90 36.69 10.04
C MET A 1 8.52 35.24 10.20
N ARG A 2 9.23 34.48 11.04
CA ARG A 2 8.82 33.09 11.30
C ARG A 2 7.49 33.11 12.05
N LYS A 3 6.55 32.22 11.66
CA LYS A 3 5.32 32.00 12.42
C LYS A 3 5.73 31.43 13.79
N GLU A 4 5.35 32.10 14.86
CA GLU A 4 5.53 31.56 16.20
C GLU A 4 4.48 30.48 16.43
N ILE A 5 4.91 29.33 16.94
CA ILE A 5 3.98 28.21 17.17
C ILE A 5 3.31 28.47 18.54
N HIS A 6 1.99 28.54 18.52
CA HIS A 6 1.16 28.49 19.69
C HIS A 6 0.47 27.15 19.79
N PHE A 7 0.86 26.34 20.77
CA PHE A 7 0.25 25.04 20.99
C PHE A 7 -1.07 25.21 21.75
N VAL A 8 -2.08 24.45 21.33
CA VAL A 8 -3.35 24.27 22.04
C VAL A 8 -3.52 22.80 22.42
N SER A 9 -4.49 22.50 23.30
CA SER A 9 -4.80 21.10 23.59
C SER A 9 -5.50 20.43 22.41
N ALA A 10 -5.46 19.09 22.35
CA ALA A 10 -6.16 18.33 21.31
C ALA A 10 -7.67 18.61 21.34
N GLU A 11 -8.26 18.74 22.55
CA GLU A 11 -9.68 19.06 22.73
C GLU A 11 -10.03 20.46 22.18
N GLU A 12 -9.13 21.43 22.34
CA GLU A 12 -9.33 22.76 21.76
C GLU A 12 -9.19 22.73 20.25
N ALA A 13 -8.17 22.05 19.75
CA ALA A 13 -7.88 21.94 18.32
C ALA A 13 -9.06 21.35 17.54
N VAL A 14 -9.67 20.28 18.04
CA VAL A 14 -10.77 19.59 17.33
C VAL A 14 -12.11 20.34 17.39
N LYS A 15 -12.22 21.47 18.14
CA LYS A 15 -13.44 22.29 18.16
C LYS A 15 -13.80 22.89 16.80
N VAL A 16 -12.85 23.03 15.90
CA VAL A 16 -13.08 23.54 14.54
C VAL A 16 -13.94 22.60 13.69
N VAL A 17 -13.95 21.30 14.05
CA VAL A 17 -14.75 20.28 13.37
C VAL A 17 -16.22 20.52 13.63
N LYS A 18 -17.02 20.51 12.57
CA LYS A 18 -18.46 20.69 12.59
C LYS A 18 -19.18 19.43 12.09
N SER A 19 -20.43 19.30 12.47
CA SER A 19 -21.29 18.25 11.90
C SER A 19 -21.36 18.40 10.38
N GLY A 20 -21.26 17.27 9.69
CA GLY A 20 -21.22 17.19 8.22
C GLY A 20 -19.85 17.42 7.59
N ASP A 21 -18.80 17.74 8.35
CA ASP A 21 -17.45 17.93 7.81
C ASP A 21 -16.85 16.61 7.30
N HIS A 22 -15.99 16.75 6.28
CA HIS A 22 -15.12 15.70 5.77
C HIS A 22 -13.71 15.88 6.31
N ILE A 23 -13.23 14.87 7.01
CA ILE A 23 -11.92 14.87 7.69
C ILE A 23 -10.98 13.89 7.00
N HIS A 24 -9.76 14.35 6.70
CA HIS A 24 -8.65 13.46 6.36
C HIS A 24 -7.79 13.18 7.58
N LEU A 25 -7.39 11.92 7.78
CA LEU A 25 -6.38 11.52 8.78
C LEU A 25 -5.12 11.05 8.06
N SER A 26 -3.94 11.51 8.53
CA SER A 26 -2.67 10.89 8.06
C SER A 26 -2.67 9.40 8.35
N SER A 27 -2.00 8.66 7.48
CA SER A 27 -2.06 7.21 7.40
C SER A 27 -0.93 6.53 8.20
N VAL A 28 -1.02 5.23 8.31
CA VAL A 28 -0.09 4.28 8.93
C VAL A 28 0.36 4.73 10.32
N ALA A 29 1.66 4.72 10.61
CA ALA A 29 2.22 5.14 11.90
C ALA A 29 2.10 6.66 12.16
N SER A 30 1.82 7.47 11.11
CA SER A 30 1.58 8.91 11.23
C SER A 30 0.15 9.28 11.64
N ALA A 31 -0.72 8.30 11.96
CA ALA A 31 -2.08 8.55 12.43
C ALA A 31 -2.06 9.44 13.70
N PRO A 32 -2.80 10.58 13.71
CA PRO A 32 -2.74 11.58 14.80
C PRO A 32 -3.63 11.18 15.97
N ARG A 33 -3.21 10.21 16.79
CA ARG A 33 -4.03 9.58 17.83
C ARG A 33 -4.64 10.55 18.82
N LEU A 34 -3.86 11.53 19.30
CA LEU A 34 -4.36 12.56 20.21
C LEU A 34 -5.59 13.28 19.65
N LEU A 35 -5.56 13.60 18.35
CA LEU A 35 -6.69 14.27 17.69
C LEU A 35 -7.85 13.32 17.46
N ILE A 36 -7.58 12.03 17.14
CA ILE A 36 -8.60 11.00 16.98
C ILE A 36 -9.36 10.80 18.29
N ASP A 37 -8.64 10.67 19.41
CA ASP A 37 -9.24 10.47 20.73
C ASP A 37 -10.07 11.68 21.16
N ALA A 38 -9.56 12.89 20.96
CA ALA A 38 -10.27 14.12 21.26
C ALA A 38 -11.54 14.28 20.39
N LEU A 39 -11.47 13.91 19.12
CA LEU A 39 -12.62 13.89 18.21
C LEU A 39 -13.68 12.89 18.66
N CYS A 40 -13.27 11.66 19.02
CA CYS A 40 -14.17 10.63 19.52
C CYS A 40 -14.86 11.06 20.83
N ALA A 41 -14.11 11.72 21.75
CA ALA A 41 -14.69 12.26 22.97
C ALA A 41 -15.78 13.32 22.72
N ARG A 42 -15.64 14.13 21.66
CA ARG A 42 -16.71 15.06 21.23
C ARG A 42 -17.92 14.31 20.68
N GLY A 43 -17.69 13.23 19.92
CA GLY A 43 -18.78 12.35 19.46
C GLY A 43 -19.55 11.73 20.61
N GLU A 44 -18.86 11.23 21.64
CA GLU A 44 -19.48 10.67 22.86
C GLU A 44 -20.35 11.68 23.63
N ARG A 45 -19.98 12.94 23.62
CA ARG A 45 -20.77 14.03 24.24
C ARG A 45 -21.95 14.48 23.37
N GLY A 46 -22.14 13.88 22.18
CA GLY A 46 -23.22 14.24 21.26
C GLY A 46 -23.06 15.61 20.58
N GLU A 47 -21.84 16.12 20.51
CA GLU A 47 -21.53 17.43 19.91
C GLU A 47 -21.44 17.39 18.38
N LEU A 48 -21.33 16.20 17.80
CA LEU A 48 -21.08 16.00 16.37
C LEU A 48 -22.11 15.04 15.76
N LYS A 49 -22.39 15.23 14.47
CA LYS A 49 -23.28 14.39 13.67
C LYS A 49 -22.82 14.37 12.21
N ASP A 50 -22.95 13.21 11.56
CA ASP A 50 -22.70 13.00 10.12
C ASP A 50 -21.28 13.42 9.66
N VAL A 51 -20.25 13.30 10.51
CA VAL A 51 -18.86 13.59 10.16
C VAL A 51 -18.29 12.41 9.36
N ARG A 52 -17.67 12.72 8.24
CA ARG A 52 -17.05 11.71 7.36
C ARG A 52 -15.55 11.70 7.57
N ILE A 53 -14.98 10.50 7.74
CA ILE A 53 -13.54 10.31 8.00
C ILE A 53 -12.92 9.52 6.85
N HIS A 54 -11.85 10.05 6.28
CA HIS A 54 -11.15 9.47 5.14
C HIS A 54 -9.68 9.25 5.47
N HIS A 55 -9.15 8.12 5.10
CA HIS A 55 -7.73 7.81 5.13
C HIS A 55 -7.40 6.58 4.27
N LEU A 56 -6.12 6.35 4.00
CA LEU A 56 -5.67 5.13 3.33
C LEU A 56 -5.87 3.94 4.28
N HIS A 57 -5.04 3.79 5.28
CA HIS A 57 -5.26 2.94 6.45
C HIS A 57 -4.43 3.48 7.61
N THR A 58 -4.84 3.18 8.83
CA THR A 58 -4.14 3.61 10.05
C THR A 58 -3.64 2.39 10.81
N GLU A 59 -2.49 2.51 11.48
CA GLU A 59 -2.05 1.51 12.43
C GLU A 59 -2.73 1.71 13.79
N GLY A 60 -2.94 0.60 14.51
CA GLY A 60 -3.58 0.58 15.84
C GLY A 60 -5.10 0.72 15.81
N ALA A 61 -5.66 1.24 16.88
CA ALA A 61 -7.11 1.34 17.06
C ALA A 61 -7.74 2.41 16.14
N ALA A 62 -8.93 2.10 15.62
CA ALA A 62 -9.78 3.03 14.86
C ALA A 62 -11.11 3.25 15.62
N PRO A 63 -11.10 3.97 16.77
CA PRO A 63 -12.25 4.04 17.68
C PRO A 63 -13.49 4.68 17.04
N TYR A 64 -13.31 5.58 16.07
CA TYR A 64 -14.40 6.22 15.31
C TYR A 64 -15.24 5.22 14.49
N THR A 65 -14.80 3.97 14.34
CA THR A 65 -15.54 2.90 13.63
C THR A 65 -16.38 2.05 14.55
N ASP A 66 -16.38 2.32 15.86
CA ASP A 66 -17.22 1.61 16.83
C ASP A 66 -18.71 1.86 16.54
N PRO A 67 -19.59 0.84 16.57
CA PRO A 67 -21.02 1.00 16.34
C PRO A 67 -21.72 2.04 17.24
N LYS A 68 -21.14 2.37 18.42
CA LYS A 68 -21.67 3.43 19.29
C LYS A 68 -21.67 4.83 18.64
N PHE A 69 -20.87 5.02 17.59
CA PHE A 69 -20.77 6.27 16.84
C PHE A 69 -21.63 6.28 15.57
N ASP A 70 -22.57 5.33 15.43
CA ASP A 70 -23.51 5.36 14.32
C ASP A 70 -24.29 6.69 14.27
N GLY A 71 -24.33 7.30 13.07
CA GLY A 71 -24.87 8.66 12.87
C GLY A 71 -23.97 9.81 13.36
N VAL A 72 -22.85 9.52 14.03
CA VAL A 72 -21.84 10.52 14.44
C VAL A 72 -20.67 10.56 13.46
N PHE A 73 -20.01 9.39 13.26
CA PHE A 73 -18.91 9.22 12.33
C PHE A 73 -19.27 8.18 11.28
N PHE A 74 -18.88 8.46 10.03
CA PHE A 74 -18.94 7.50 8.95
C PHE A 74 -17.59 7.44 8.26
N HIS A 75 -16.86 6.35 8.50
CA HIS A 75 -15.56 6.13 7.92
C HIS A 75 -15.66 5.60 6.49
N GLN A 76 -14.91 6.17 5.57
CA GLN A 76 -14.81 5.78 4.17
C GLN A 76 -13.33 5.55 3.83
N ALA A 77 -12.92 4.28 3.79
CA ALA A 77 -11.53 3.89 3.57
C ALA A 77 -11.14 3.98 2.09
N PHE A 78 -9.94 4.43 1.79
CA PHE A 78 -9.30 4.21 0.48
C PHE A 78 -8.66 2.82 0.40
N PHE A 79 -8.42 2.22 1.56
CA PHE A 79 -7.94 0.85 1.72
C PHE A 79 -8.49 0.25 3.02
N VAL A 80 -9.13 -0.92 2.93
CA VAL A 80 -9.77 -1.56 4.09
C VAL A 80 -8.71 -2.28 4.93
N GLY A 81 -8.13 -1.57 5.89
CA GLY A 81 -7.16 -2.11 6.84
C GLY A 81 -7.79 -3.12 7.81
N ALA A 82 -6.94 -3.90 8.48
CA ALA A 82 -7.40 -4.94 9.41
C ALA A 82 -8.25 -4.38 10.55
N ASN A 83 -7.91 -3.20 11.05
CA ASN A 83 -8.56 -2.51 12.17
C ASN A 83 -9.98 -2.01 11.86
N VAL A 84 -10.30 -1.73 10.58
CA VAL A 84 -11.61 -1.22 10.14
C VAL A 84 -12.47 -2.27 9.41
N ARG A 85 -11.89 -3.42 9.05
CA ARG A 85 -12.53 -4.45 8.22
C ARG A 85 -13.87 -4.94 8.79
N LYS A 86 -13.95 -5.13 10.09
CA LYS A 86 -15.21 -5.56 10.75
C LYS A 86 -16.31 -4.51 10.61
N SER A 87 -15.96 -3.24 10.73
CA SER A 87 -16.89 -2.13 10.59
C SER A 87 -17.41 -2.00 9.15
N VAL A 88 -16.53 -2.15 8.14
CA VAL A 88 -16.93 -2.18 6.72
C VAL A 88 -17.85 -3.36 6.44
N GLN A 89 -17.53 -4.55 6.92
CA GLN A 89 -18.38 -5.75 6.72
C GLN A 89 -19.72 -5.66 7.43
N ALA A 90 -19.83 -4.88 8.49
CA ALA A 90 -21.07 -4.64 9.24
C ALA A 90 -21.89 -3.45 8.72
N GLY A 91 -21.35 -2.64 7.77
CA GLY A 91 -22.02 -1.48 7.20
C GLY A 91 -21.91 -0.18 8.00
N TYR A 92 -21.11 -0.14 9.08
CA TYR A 92 -20.82 1.10 9.84
C TYR A 92 -19.70 1.92 9.21
N SER A 93 -18.97 1.36 8.26
CA SER A 93 -17.95 2.02 7.44
C SER A 93 -18.09 1.58 6.00
N ASP A 94 -17.46 2.27 5.07
CA ASP A 94 -17.51 1.95 3.65
C ASP A 94 -16.12 2.00 3.02
N TYR A 95 -16.04 1.61 1.75
CA TYR A 95 -14.83 1.60 0.95
C TYR A 95 -15.04 2.42 -0.33
N ILE A 96 -14.11 3.31 -0.61
CA ILE A 96 -14.03 4.06 -1.87
C ILE A 96 -13.01 3.35 -2.78
N PRO A 97 -13.45 2.59 -3.78
CA PRO A 97 -12.55 1.91 -4.70
C PRO A 97 -11.86 2.94 -5.60
N VAL A 98 -10.55 3.02 -5.47
CA VAL A 98 -9.70 3.97 -6.19
C VAL A 98 -8.29 3.40 -6.31
N PHE A 99 -7.62 3.60 -7.45
CA PHE A 99 -6.19 3.31 -7.55
C PHE A 99 -5.41 4.24 -6.64
N LEU A 100 -4.37 3.73 -6.01
CA LEU A 100 -3.65 4.53 -5.03
C LEU A 100 -3.05 5.79 -5.66
N SER A 101 -2.54 5.71 -6.88
CA SER A 101 -2.08 6.87 -7.67
C SER A 101 -3.12 7.98 -7.81
N GLU A 102 -4.40 7.64 -7.72
CA GLU A 102 -5.51 8.57 -7.95
C GLU A 102 -6.15 9.09 -6.66
N THR A 103 -5.81 8.56 -5.48
CA THR A 103 -6.37 9.02 -4.21
C THR A 103 -6.17 10.53 -3.98
N GLN A 104 -4.99 11.05 -4.33
CA GLN A 104 -4.69 12.47 -4.26
C GLN A 104 -5.57 13.31 -5.20
N LYS A 105 -6.02 12.76 -6.34
CA LYS A 105 -6.91 13.45 -7.27
C LYS A 105 -8.30 13.67 -6.68
N LEU A 106 -8.77 12.76 -5.81
CA LEU A 106 -10.07 12.90 -5.16
C LEU A 106 -10.20 14.26 -4.46
N TYR A 107 -9.13 14.70 -3.78
CA TYR A 107 -9.08 16.02 -3.14
C TYR A 107 -8.80 17.13 -4.15
N ARG A 108 -7.74 17.03 -4.95
CA ARG A 108 -7.29 18.09 -5.87
C ARG A 108 -8.31 18.46 -6.95
N CYS A 109 -9.15 17.52 -7.39
CA CYS A 109 -10.24 17.80 -8.33
C CYS A 109 -11.58 18.12 -7.65
N GLY A 110 -11.65 18.05 -6.31
CA GLY A 110 -12.86 18.33 -5.53
C GLY A 110 -13.93 17.24 -5.60
N ALA A 111 -13.60 16.03 -6.10
CA ALA A 111 -14.52 14.89 -6.06
C ALA A 111 -14.83 14.46 -4.63
N LEU A 112 -13.87 14.61 -3.71
CA LEU A 112 -14.02 14.39 -2.30
C LEU A 112 -13.67 15.68 -1.55
N PRO A 113 -14.60 16.28 -0.78
CA PRO A 113 -14.30 17.43 0.06
C PRO A 113 -13.27 17.10 1.15
N CYS A 114 -12.49 18.10 1.55
CA CYS A 114 -11.65 18.04 2.74
C CYS A 114 -11.87 19.34 3.54
N ASP A 115 -12.62 19.26 4.62
CA ASP A 115 -12.85 20.40 5.49
C ASP A 115 -11.72 20.54 6.51
N VAL A 116 -11.28 19.42 7.09
CA VAL A 116 -10.20 19.38 8.07
C VAL A 116 -9.20 18.27 7.72
N ALA A 117 -7.91 18.61 7.64
CA ALA A 117 -6.83 17.63 7.63
C ALA A 117 -6.22 17.53 9.04
N MET A 118 -6.26 16.35 9.61
CA MET A 118 -5.63 16.04 10.90
C MET A 118 -4.38 15.20 10.63
N ILE A 119 -3.22 15.76 10.93
CA ILE A 119 -1.91 15.20 10.60
C ILE A 119 -1.00 15.09 11.81
N GLN A 120 0.09 14.34 11.65
CA GLN A 120 1.19 14.29 12.60
C GLN A 120 2.50 14.64 11.87
N VAL A 121 3.34 15.47 12.50
CA VAL A 121 4.58 15.97 11.90
C VAL A 121 5.72 15.99 12.93
N CYS A 122 6.98 15.97 12.46
CA CYS A 122 8.13 16.23 13.32
C CYS A 122 8.20 17.71 13.72
N PRO A 123 8.96 18.07 14.78
CA PRO A 123 9.23 19.47 15.12
C PRO A 123 9.83 20.25 13.93
N PRO A 124 9.52 21.56 13.81
CA PRO A 124 10.04 22.37 12.73
C PRO A 124 11.56 22.52 12.78
N ASP A 125 12.19 22.59 11.61
CA ASP A 125 13.60 22.91 11.51
C ASP A 125 13.87 24.42 11.65
N LYS A 126 15.16 24.81 11.59
CA LYS A 126 15.58 26.19 11.66
C LYS A 126 15.05 27.08 10.51
N HIS A 127 14.52 26.49 9.45
CA HIS A 127 13.96 27.18 8.29
C HIS A 127 12.43 27.24 8.32
N GLY A 128 11.78 26.60 9.29
CA GLY A 128 10.32 26.57 9.43
C GLY A 128 9.65 25.46 8.60
N TYR A 129 10.38 24.37 8.31
CA TYR A 129 9.83 23.20 7.67
C TYR A 129 9.62 22.09 8.70
N VAL A 130 8.53 21.38 8.54
CA VAL A 130 8.19 20.12 9.26
C VAL A 130 8.18 18.97 8.27
N SER A 131 8.26 17.74 8.77
CA SER A 131 8.14 16.56 7.94
C SER A 131 6.89 15.75 8.30
N LEU A 132 6.20 15.23 7.29
CA LEU A 132 5.10 14.27 7.43
C LEU A 132 5.59 12.87 7.90
N GLY A 133 6.90 12.67 7.95
CA GLY A 133 7.53 11.46 8.46
C GLY A 133 7.24 10.22 7.63
N THR A 134 6.48 9.29 8.21
CA THR A 134 6.30 7.94 7.68
C THR A 134 5.23 7.83 6.58
N SER A 135 4.47 8.90 6.29
CA SER A 135 3.36 8.83 5.32
C SER A 135 3.10 10.17 4.65
N VAL A 136 3.28 10.22 3.34
CA VAL A 136 2.93 11.37 2.48
C VAL A 136 1.62 11.09 1.75
N ASP A 137 1.52 9.96 1.12
CA ASP A 137 0.38 9.37 0.38
C ASP A 137 -0.61 10.40 -0.20
N ALA A 138 -1.89 10.35 0.17
CA ALA A 138 -2.90 11.36 -0.14
C ALA A 138 -2.90 12.53 0.87
N THR A 139 -2.11 12.43 1.94
CA THR A 139 -2.07 13.42 3.04
C THR A 139 -1.60 14.78 2.54
N LEU A 140 -0.59 14.82 1.64
CA LEU A 140 -0.14 16.09 1.06
C LEU A 140 -1.28 16.78 0.29
N ALA A 141 -2.02 16.05 -0.54
CA ALA A 141 -3.16 16.60 -1.27
C ALA A 141 -4.30 17.05 -0.34
N ALA A 142 -4.52 16.31 0.75
CA ALA A 142 -5.49 16.71 1.77
C ALA A 142 -5.09 18.03 2.44
N ILE A 143 -3.81 18.21 2.78
CA ILE A 143 -3.27 19.47 3.34
C ILE A 143 -3.47 20.64 2.37
N GLU A 144 -3.18 20.43 1.08
CA GLU A 144 -3.31 21.45 0.04
C GLU A 144 -4.78 21.90 -0.18
N CYS A 145 -5.74 21.01 0.08
CA CYS A 145 -7.16 21.23 -0.24
C CYS A 145 -8.02 21.49 1.00
N ALA A 146 -7.54 21.21 2.20
CA ALA A 146 -8.29 21.40 3.44
C ALA A 146 -8.56 22.87 3.74
N LYS A 147 -9.72 23.14 4.34
CA LYS A 147 -10.03 24.47 4.88
C LYS A 147 -9.27 24.77 6.16
N THR A 148 -8.95 23.74 6.94
CA THR A 148 -8.18 23.84 8.18
C THR A 148 -7.25 22.63 8.31
N VAL A 149 -6.00 22.86 8.62
CA VAL A 149 -4.99 21.83 8.89
C VAL A 149 -4.61 21.86 10.37
N ILE A 150 -4.81 20.74 11.06
CA ILE A 150 -4.42 20.55 12.46
C ILE A 150 -3.26 19.55 12.50
N ALA A 151 -2.15 19.92 13.11
CA ALA A 151 -0.99 19.04 13.24
C ALA A 151 -0.62 18.75 14.69
N VAL A 152 -0.44 17.48 15.00
CA VAL A 152 0.31 17.06 16.19
C VAL A 152 1.79 17.16 15.85
N VAL A 153 2.52 17.98 16.58
CA VAL A 153 3.98 18.10 16.50
C VAL A 153 4.59 17.11 17.48
N ASN A 154 5.16 16.05 16.95
CA ASN A 154 5.67 14.91 17.73
C ASN A 154 7.15 14.66 17.41
N PRO A 155 8.07 14.75 18.39
CA PRO A 155 9.50 14.53 18.17
C PRO A 155 9.85 13.07 17.78
N ASN A 156 8.93 12.13 17.97
CA ASN A 156 9.13 10.73 17.53
C ASN A 156 8.85 10.53 16.03
N VAL A 157 8.28 11.52 15.34
CA VAL A 157 8.11 11.48 13.89
C VAL A 157 9.45 11.75 13.21
N PRO A 158 9.96 10.84 12.38
CA PRO A 158 11.25 11.04 11.69
C PRO A 158 11.17 12.18 10.68
N ARG A 159 12.28 12.91 10.54
CA ARG A 159 12.43 13.92 9.50
C ARG A 159 12.74 13.25 8.16
N ALA A 160 11.73 12.80 7.45
CA ALA A 160 11.88 12.24 6.12
C ALA A 160 11.99 13.36 5.06
N TRP A 161 12.80 13.12 4.04
CA TRP A 161 13.03 14.02 2.92
C TRP A 161 12.07 13.79 1.75
N GLY A 162 12.15 14.63 0.74
CA GLY A 162 11.26 14.62 -0.41
C GLY A 162 10.06 15.54 -0.21
N GLN A 163 8.90 15.13 -0.70
CA GLN A 163 7.64 15.88 -0.54
C GLN A 163 7.01 15.74 0.86
N ALA A 164 7.61 14.93 1.74
CA ALA A 164 7.27 14.91 3.14
C ALA A 164 7.59 16.24 3.84
N MET A 165 8.57 17.01 3.32
CA MET A 165 8.96 18.30 3.86
C MET A 165 7.99 19.39 3.42
N ILE A 166 7.21 19.91 4.35
CA ILE A 166 6.24 20.98 4.11
C ILE A 166 6.54 22.23 4.97
N PRO A 167 6.29 23.44 4.47
CA PRO A 167 6.40 24.64 5.29
C PRO A 167 5.33 24.65 6.39
N MET A 168 5.71 25.00 7.61
CA MET A 168 4.78 25.05 8.75
C MET A 168 3.63 26.06 8.54
N ASP A 169 3.76 26.96 7.59
CA ASP A 169 2.71 27.94 7.25
C ASP A 169 1.47 27.29 6.61
N MET A 170 1.59 26.02 6.12
CA MET A 170 0.45 25.21 5.67
C MET A 170 -0.38 24.64 6.83
N ILE A 171 0.03 24.84 8.09
CA ILE A 171 -0.64 24.32 9.28
C ILE A 171 -1.29 25.47 10.03
N ASP A 172 -2.57 25.35 10.34
CA ASP A 172 -3.35 26.37 11.04
C ASP A 172 -3.28 26.23 12.55
N ILE A 173 -3.37 24.99 13.06
CA ILE A 173 -3.47 24.68 14.49
C ILE A 173 -2.41 23.64 14.86
N PHE A 174 -1.67 23.91 15.94
CA PHE A 174 -0.61 23.04 16.44
C PHE A 174 -0.97 22.46 17.80
N VAL A 175 -0.78 21.16 17.95
CA VAL A 175 -0.93 20.40 19.18
C VAL A 175 0.41 19.76 19.52
N GLU A 176 0.84 19.85 20.78
CA GLU A 176 2.06 19.17 21.22
C GLU A 176 1.78 17.69 21.47
N GLY A 177 2.63 16.80 20.93
CA GLY A 177 2.57 15.36 21.13
C GLY A 177 3.94 14.76 21.41
N ASN A 178 3.94 13.58 22.03
CA ASN A 178 5.16 12.83 22.34
C ASN A 178 4.91 11.31 22.36
N GLU A 179 3.84 10.85 21.73
CA GLU A 179 3.53 9.42 21.66
C GLU A 179 4.54 8.71 20.76
N PRO A 180 4.99 7.49 21.11
CA PRO A 180 5.76 6.66 20.20
C PRO A 180 4.93 6.33 18.95
N LEU A 181 5.62 6.19 17.82
CA LEU A 181 4.97 5.69 16.61
C LEU A 181 4.63 4.23 16.78
N GLU A 182 3.49 3.80 16.23
CA GLU A 182 3.10 2.39 16.25
C GLU A 182 4.05 1.55 15.39
N PRO A 183 4.72 0.55 15.95
CA PRO A 183 5.49 -0.37 15.17
C PRO A 183 4.58 -1.38 14.45
N ALA A 184 4.93 -1.73 13.22
CA ALA A 184 4.34 -2.86 12.53
C ALA A 184 5.27 -4.07 12.62
N HIS A 185 4.70 -5.22 13.00
CA HIS A 185 5.41 -6.48 13.07
C HIS A 185 4.89 -7.45 12.03
N PHE A 186 5.80 -8.07 11.29
CA PHE A 186 5.48 -9.06 10.28
C PHE A 186 5.95 -10.43 10.74
N SER A 187 5.16 -11.47 10.43
CA SER A 187 5.54 -12.85 10.73
C SER A 187 6.75 -13.29 9.89
N GLU A 188 7.56 -14.16 10.46
CA GLU A 188 8.61 -14.83 9.72
C GLU A 188 8.02 -15.70 8.61
N PRO A 189 8.68 -15.74 7.42
CA PRO A 189 8.22 -16.54 6.30
C PRO A 189 8.23 -18.05 6.62
N ASN A 190 7.16 -18.75 6.27
CA ASN A 190 7.10 -20.20 6.31
C ASN A 190 7.76 -20.83 5.05
N GLU A 191 7.82 -22.17 5.00
CA GLU A 191 8.48 -22.91 3.90
C GLU A 191 7.89 -22.60 2.53
N VAL A 192 6.56 -22.44 2.43
CA VAL A 192 5.86 -22.09 1.19
C VAL A 192 6.28 -20.70 0.73
N GLU A 193 6.28 -19.73 1.62
CA GLU A 193 6.65 -18.35 1.33
C GLU A 193 8.14 -18.21 0.99
N ILE A 194 9.02 -19.01 1.62
CA ILE A 194 10.45 -19.10 1.28
C ILE A 194 10.63 -19.67 -0.13
N ALA A 195 9.87 -20.69 -0.53
CA ALA A 195 9.93 -21.24 -1.88
C ALA A 195 9.47 -20.21 -2.94
N ILE A 196 8.38 -19.50 -2.68
CA ILE A 196 7.92 -18.38 -3.51
C ILE A 196 9.01 -17.30 -3.62
N GLY A 197 9.61 -16.93 -2.47
CA GLY A 197 10.70 -15.96 -2.41
C GLY A 197 11.89 -16.33 -3.31
N LYS A 198 12.29 -17.60 -3.32
CA LYS A 198 13.37 -18.11 -4.20
C LYS A 198 13.00 -17.99 -5.67
N HIS A 199 11.79 -18.36 -6.05
CA HIS A 199 11.33 -18.26 -7.45
C HIS A 199 11.26 -16.78 -7.90
N CYS A 200 10.74 -15.89 -7.07
CA CYS A 200 10.71 -14.46 -7.36
C CYS A 200 12.14 -13.89 -7.50
N ALA A 201 13.05 -14.23 -6.59
CA ALA A 201 14.44 -13.76 -6.63
C ALA A 201 15.16 -14.21 -7.91
N GLY A 202 14.86 -15.42 -8.41
CA GLY A 202 15.36 -15.90 -9.70
C GLY A 202 14.89 -15.11 -10.93
N LEU A 203 13.84 -14.31 -10.80
CA LEU A 203 13.36 -13.40 -11.84
C LEU A 203 13.98 -11.99 -11.74
N ILE A 204 14.62 -11.64 -10.64
CA ILE A 204 15.20 -10.32 -10.41
C ILE A 204 16.59 -10.25 -11.02
N ASP A 205 16.84 -9.28 -11.88
CA ASP A 205 18.14 -9.05 -12.51
C ASP A 205 19.00 -8.07 -11.68
N ASP A 206 20.32 -8.16 -11.80
CA ASP A 206 21.20 -7.11 -11.31
C ASP A 206 20.80 -5.75 -11.92
N GLY A 207 20.80 -4.71 -11.10
CA GLY A 207 20.40 -3.37 -11.48
C GLY A 207 18.89 -3.15 -11.60
N ALA A 208 18.06 -4.12 -11.21
CA ALA A 208 16.60 -3.96 -11.19
C ALA A 208 16.16 -2.86 -10.21
N CYS A 209 15.09 -2.17 -10.55
CA CYS A 209 14.38 -1.29 -9.64
C CYS A 209 13.18 -2.06 -9.06
N LEU A 210 13.09 -2.13 -7.74
CA LEU A 210 12.14 -3.00 -7.05
C LEU A 210 10.93 -2.21 -6.53
N GLN A 211 9.75 -2.79 -6.70
CA GLN A 211 8.57 -2.54 -5.88
C GLN A 211 8.18 -3.86 -5.22
N MET A 212 8.02 -3.80 -3.93
CA MET A 212 7.52 -4.91 -3.13
C MET A 212 6.58 -4.37 -2.06
N GLY A 213 5.59 -5.19 -1.68
CA GLY A 213 4.76 -4.92 -0.51
C GLY A 213 5.51 -5.23 0.79
N ILE A 214 4.74 -5.42 1.82
CA ILE A 214 5.17 -5.86 3.15
C ILE A 214 4.62 -7.26 3.43
N GLY A 215 5.19 -7.94 4.43
CA GLY A 215 4.75 -9.26 4.88
C GLY A 215 5.72 -10.37 4.49
N ALA A 216 5.30 -11.61 4.70
CA ALA A 216 6.17 -12.77 4.65
C ALA A 216 6.79 -13.03 3.25
N ILE A 217 6.02 -12.93 2.17
CA ILE A 217 6.54 -13.16 0.80
C ILE A 217 7.57 -12.08 0.42
N PRO A 218 7.33 -10.76 0.54
CA PRO A 218 8.34 -9.74 0.30
C PRO A 218 9.61 -9.93 1.15
N ASN A 219 9.47 -10.27 2.44
CA ASN A 219 10.61 -10.56 3.30
C ASN A 219 11.39 -11.79 2.82
N ALA A 220 10.69 -12.85 2.39
CA ALA A 220 11.33 -14.04 1.82
C ALA A 220 12.09 -13.72 0.51
N VAL A 221 11.57 -12.84 -0.34
CA VAL A 221 12.26 -12.37 -1.55
C VAL A 221 13.53 -11.61 -1.16
N LEU A 222 13.42 -10.58 -0.30
CA LEU A 222 14.54 -9.74 0.11
C LEU A 222 15.68 -10.56 0.70
N ALA A 223 15.37 -11.59 1.51
CA ALA A 223 16.36 -12.48 2.09
C ALA A 223 17.19 -13.27 1.06
N GLN A 224 16.70 -13.42 -0.19
CA GLN A 224 17.42 -14.09 -1.28
C GLN A 224 18.31 -13.14 -2.11
N LEU A 225 18.17 -11.82 -1.94
CA LEU A 225 18.82 -10.84 -2.81
C LEU A 225 20.25 -10.44 -2.39
N GLY A 226 20.80 -11.03 -1.34
CA GLY A 226 22.10 -10.66 -0.77
C GLY A 226 23.28 -10.71 -1.75
N ASN A 227 23.18 -11.45 -2.84
CA ASN A 227 24.23 -11.54 -3.87
C ASN A 227 23.97 -10.68 -5.12
N HIS A 228 22.82 -10.01 -5.20
CA HIS A 228 22.51 -9.09 -6.30
C HIS A 228 23.33 -7.81 -6.21
N LYS A 229 23.36 -7.05 -7.29
CA LYS A 229 24.15 -5.81 -7.40
C LYS A 229 23.33 -4.67 -7.95
N ASN A 230 23.56 -3.47 -7.40
CA ASN A 230 23.04 -2.22 -7.92
C ASN A 230 21.51 -2.15 -8.03
N LEU A 231 20.82 -2.79 -7.10
CA LEU A 231 19.36 -2.71 -7.03
C LEU A 231 18.91 -1.28 -6.65
N GLY A 232 17.75 -0.90 -7.15
CA GLY A 232 17.06 0.33 -6.77
C GLY A 232 15.74 0.00 -6.09
N VAL A 233 15.14 1.01 -5.43
CA VAL A 233 13.80 0.94 -4.85
C VAL A 233 12.99 2.13 -5.34
N HIS A 234 11.84 1.83 -5.93
CA HIS A 234 10.76 2.77 -6.23
C HIS A 234 9.46 2.02 -5.94
N THR A 235 8.88 2.27 -4.80
CA THR A 235 7.82 1.43 -4.25
C THR A 235 6.77 2.28 -3.54
N GLU A 236 5.55 1.80 -3.47
CA GLU A 236 4.51 2.38 -2.64
C GLU A 236 4.95 2.44 -1.17
N MET A 237 5.45 1.31 -0.68
CA MET A 237 5.86 1.15 0.71
C MET A 237 7.08 0.23 0.83
N PHE A 238 7.82 0.37 1.92
CA PHE A 238 8.85 -0.58 2.33
C PHE A 238 8.86 -0.77 3.85
N ALA A 239 9.54 -1.80 4.30
CA ALA A 239 9.71 -2.17 5.70
C ALA A 239 11.16 -2.59 5.99
N ASP A 240 11.42 -3.09 7.20
CA ASP A 240 12.76 -3.44 7.71
C ASP A 240 13.60 -4.31 6.79
N GLY A 241 12.99 -5.21 6.02
CA GLY A 241 13.74 -6.13 5.14
C GLY A 241 14.61 -5.46 4.07
N VAL A 242 14.38 -4.18 3.77
CA VAL A 242 15.20 -3.39 2.82
C VAL A 242 16.52 -2.95 3.46
N LEU A 243 16.55 -2.73 4.78
CA LEU A 243 17.68 -2.10 5.48
C LEU A 243 18.97 -2.90 5.34
N GLU A 244 18.90 -4.21 5.54
CA GLU A 244 20.07 -5.10 5.42
C GLU A 244 20.72 -5.04 4.03
N LEU A 245 19.91 -4.96 2.97
CA LEU A 245 20.38 -4.87 1.61
C LEU A 245 20.99 -3.50 1.28
N VAL A 246 20.51 -2.44 1.91
CA VAL A 246 21.10 -1.10 1.84
C VAL A 246 22.46 -1.08 2.54
N GLU A 247 22.53 -1.60 3.77
CA GLU A 247 23.79 -1.68 4.54
C GLU A 247 24.86 -2.50 3.83
N LYS A 248 24.48 -3.58 3.14
CA LYS A 248 25.37 -4.39 2.29
C LYS A 248 25.74 -3.74 0.96
N GLY A 249 25.16 -2.58 0.61
CA GLY A 249 25.38 -1.90 -0.66
C GLY A 249 24.74 -2.59 -1.87
N VAL A 250 23.91 -3.61 -1.65
CA VAL A 250 23.13 -4.29 -2.70
C VAL A 250 22.10 -3.35 -3.29
N ILE A 251 21.37 -2.63 -2.42
CA ILE A 251 20.45 -1.56 -2.81
C ILE A 251 21.18 -0.22 -2.70
N ASN A 252 21.46 0.42 -3.83
CA ASN A 252 22.14 1.71 -3.91
C ASN A 252 21.51 2.68 -4.92
N GLY A 253 20.51 2.23 -5.68
CA GLY A 253 19.78 3.06 -6.65
C GLY A 253 20.61 3.57 -7.83
N SER A 254 21.81 3.04 -8.06
CA SER A 254 22.74 3.56 -9.07
C SER A 254 22.22 3.44 -10.51
N ASN A 255 21.37 2.47 -10.80
CA ASN A 255 20.77 2.21 -12.11
C ASN A 255 19.40 2.88 -12.30
N LYS A 256 18.85 3.52 -11.28
CA LYS A 256 17.58 4.26 -11.42
C LYS A 256 17.75 5.43 -12.38
N VAL A 257 16.69 5.73 -13.14
CA VAL A 257 16.58 6.91 -13.99
C VAL A 257 15.92 8.06 -13.24
N THR A 258 14.81 7.78 -12.54
CA THR A 258 14.19 8.75 -11.64
C THR A 258 14.81 8.65 -10.26
N ASP A 259 15.07 9.79 -9.62
CA ASP A 259 15.61 9.86 -8.25
C ASP A 259 16.83 8.93 -8.05
N LYS A 260 17.80 9.03 -8.95
CA LYS A 260 19.00 8.20 -8.93
C LYS A 260 19.69 8.25 -7.57
N GLY A 261 20.06 7.08 -7.05
CA GLY A 261 20.69 6.94 -5.75
C GLY A 261 19.75 7.07 -4.55
N LYS A 262 18.43 7.16 -4.78
CA LYS A 262 17.44 7.28 -3.71
C LYS A 262 16.49 6.09 -3.68
N LEU A 263 16.05 5.74 -2.47
CA LEU A 263 14.87 4.93 -2.23
C LEU A 263 13.66 5.87 -2.29
N VAL A 264 12.71 5.58 -3.16
CA VAL A 264 11.48 6.35 -3.30
C VAL A 264 10.32 5.55 -2.73
N SER A 265 9.54 6.19 -1.85
CA SER A 265 8.32 5.58 -1.29
C SER A 265 7.29 6.67 -0.99
N THR A 266 6.04 6.28 -0.75
CA THR A 266 5.00 7.22 -0.33
C THR A 266 4.60 7.04 1.13
N PHE A 267 4.74 5.84 1.68
CA PHE A 267 4.65 5.56 3.10
C PHE A 267 5.53 4.36 3.48
N LEU A 268 5.69 4.12 4.76
CA LEU A 268 6.44 2.99 5.28
C LEU A 268 5.89 2.52 6.62
N MET A 269 6.15 1.25 6.90
CA MET A 269 5.74 0.58 8.13
C MET A 269 6.84 -0.38 8.56
N GLY A 270 7.11 -0.48 9.83
CA GLY A 270 8.08 -1.43 10.35
C GLY A 270 8.40 -1.22 11.82
N SER A 271 9.55 -1.69 12.24
CA SER A 271 10.07 -1.48 13.58
C SER A 271 10.66 -0.07 13.73
N GLN A 272 11.04 0.28 14.95
CA GLN A 272 11.76 1.53 15.23
C GLN A 272 13.01 1.70 14.34
N LYS A 273 13.65 0.59 13.93
CA LYS A 273 14.85 0.64 13.07
C LYS A 273 14.59 1.31 11.71
N VAL A 274 13.43 1.04 11.09
CA VAL A 274 13.11 1.66 9.82
C VAL A 274 12.75 3.14 10.00
N TYR A 275 12.16 3.52 11.12
CA TYR A 275 11.89 4.93 11.44
C TYR A 275 13.18 5.69 11.70
N ASP A 276 14.11 5.12 12.47
CA ASP A 276 15.45 5.68 12.70
C ASP A 276 16.26 5.80 11.40
N PHE A 277 16.12 4.82 10.50
CA PHE A 277 16.82 4.82 9.20
C PHE A 277 16.40 5.96 8.29
N ILE A 278 15.12 6.36 8.30
CA ILE A 278 14.66 7.45 7.44
C ILE A 278 14.85 8.83 8.05
N ASP A 279 15.14 8.91 9.37
CA ASP A 279 15.32 10.18 10.06
C ASP A 279 16.56 10.90 9.52
N ASP A 280 16.33 12.09 9.00
CA ASP A 280 17.33 12.97 8.37
C ASP A 280 18.23 12.27 7.31
N ASN A 281 17.70 11.24 6.64
CA ASN A 281 18.43 10.45 5.64
C ASN A 281 18.10 10.91 4.21
N PRO A 282 18.99 11.65 3.53
CA PRO A 282 18.75 12.13 2.18
C PRO A 282 18.72 11.02 1.10
N MET A 283 19.12 9.80 1.44
CA MET A 283 18.98 8.63 0.56
C MET A 283 17.51 8.22 0.38
N VAL A 284 16.62 8.59 1.31
CA VAL A 284 15.20 8.26 1.25
C VAL A 284 14.41 9.49 0.79
N ALA A 285 13.57 9.33 -0.22
CA ALA A 285 12.65 10.34 -0.70
C ALA A 285 11.21 9.87 -0.51
N MET A 286 10.53 10.46 0.46
CA MET A 286 9.11 10.23 0.71
C MET A 286 8.30 11.19 -0.16
N MET A 287 7.49 10.66 -1.08
CA MET A 287 6.86 11.40 -2.16
C MET A 287 5.34 11.25 -2.14
N ASP A 288 4.64 12.23 -2.71
CA ASP A 288 3.19 12.15 -2.99
C ASP A 288 2.87 10.89 -3.80
N VAL A 289 1.74 10.28 -3.49
CA VAL A 289 1.31 9.05 -4.14
C VAL A 289 1.07 9.22 -5.65
N GLY A 290 0.67 10.41 -6.08
CA GLY A 290 0.51 10.74 -7.49
C GLY A 290 1.82 10.75 -8.28
N TYR A 291 2.99 10.81 -7.59
CA TYR A 291 4.29 10.64 -8.19
C TYR A 291 4.79 9.20 -8.05
N THR A 292 4.76 8.68 -6.83
CA THR A 292 5.33 7.35 -6.52
C THR A 292 4.60 6.24 -7.29
N ASN A 293 3.28 6.34 -7.37
CA ASN A 293 2.42 5.33 -8.00
C ASN A 293 2.05 5.66 -9.46
N ASP A 294 2.55 6.74 -10.05
CA ASP A 294 2.32 7.02 -11.47
C ASP A 294 2.98 5.95 -12.35
N PRO A 295 2.21 5.15 -13.13
CA PRO A 295 2.76 4.11 -14.00
C PRO A 295 3.81 4.64 -14.99
N PHE A 296 3.68 5.90 -15.44
CA PHE A 296 4.63 6.50 -16.38
C PHE A 296 5.91 6.96 -15.68
N VAL A 297 5.88 7.30 -14.40
CA VAL A 297 7.08 7.54 -13.59
C VAL A 297 7.78 6.22 -13.29
N ILE A 298 7.03 5.22 -12.85
CA ILE A 298 7.51 3.86 -12.57
C ILE A 298 8.23 3.28 -13.79
N ALA A 299 7.62 3.37 -14.97
CA ALA A 299 8.13 2.83 -16.23
C ALA A 299 9.46 3.44 -16.70
N LYS A 300 9.83 4.62 -16.20
CA LYS A 300 11.13 5.24 -16.54
C LYS A 300 12.33 4.47 -15.97
N ASN A 301 12.15 3.69 -14.92
CA ASN A 301 13.20 2.88 -14.33
C ASN A 301 13.32 1.55 -15.09
N PRO A 302 14.45 1.28 -15.74
CA PRO A 302 14.64 0.02 -16.46
C PRO A 302 14.66 -1.18 -15.50
N LYS A 303 14.30 -2.35 -15.99
CA LYS A 303 14.17 -3.58 -15.18
C LYS A 303 13.28 -3.39 -13.95
N MET A 304 12.27 -2.54 -14.07
CA MET A 304 11.31 -2.37 -12.99
C MET A 304 10.64 -3.70 -12.68
N THR A 305 10.82 -4.20 -11.48
CA THR A 305 10.28 -5.48 -11.02
C THR A 305 9.27 -5.21 -9.92
N ALA A 306 8.00 -5.39 -10.26
CA ALA A 306 6.88 -5.21 -9.35
C ALA A 306 6.38 -6.57 -8.85
N ILE A 307 6.36 -6.77 -7.53
CA ILE A 307 5.90 -8.01 -6.90
C ILE A 307 4.69 -7.70 -6.03
N ASN A 308 3.55 -8.25 -6.44
CA ASN A 308 2.27 -8.07 -5.76
C ASN A 308 1.63 -9.42 -5.45
N SER A 309 0.70 -9.45 -4.51
CA SER A 309 0.00 -10.67 -4.12
C SER A 309 -1.43 -10.72 -4.62
N ALA A 310 -2.07 -11.89 -4.51
CA ALA A 310 -3.45 -12.10 -4.90
C ALA A 310 -4.20 -12.95 -3.87
N VAL A 311 -5.52 -12.72 -3.79
CA VAL A 311 -6.46 -13.61 -3.12
C VAL A 311 -6.70 -14.82 -4.01
N GLN A 312 -6.94 -14.60 -5.32
CA GLN A 312 -7.24 -15.65 -6.29
C GLN A 312 -6.85 -15.20 -7.70
N ILE A 313 -6.46 -16.16 -8.55
CA ILE A 313 -6.26 -15.97 -9.99
C ILE A 313 -7.09 -17.01 -10.76
N ASP A 314 -7.73 -16.61 -11.87
CA ASP A 314 -8.45 -17.55 -12.73
C ASP A 314 -7.55 -18.10 -13.86
N LEU A 315 -8.00 -19.17 -14.53
CA LEU A 315 -7.27 -19.82 -15.61
C LEU A 315 -6.99 -18.93 -16.84
N THR A 316 -7.56 -17.75 -16.90
CA THR A 316 -7.27 -16.74 -17.95
C THR A 316 -6.25 -15.68 -17.49
N GLY A 317 -5.88 -15.69 -16.21
CA GLY A 317 -4.95 -14.73 -15.63
C GLY A 317 -5.62 -13.48 -15.04
N GLN A 318 -6.94 -13.47 -14.80
CA GLN A 318 -7.58 -12.41 -14.03
C GLN A 318 -7.24 -12.56 -12.55
N VAL A 319 -6.91 -11.46 -11.88
CA VAL A 319 -6.49 -11.43 -10.47
C VAL A 319 -7.51 -10.71 -9.61
N CYS A 320 -8.01 -11.40 -8.59
CA CYS A 320 -8.73 -10.82 -7.46
C CYS A 320 -7.74 -10.60 -6.30
N ALA A 321 -7.71 -9.40 -5.72
CA ALA A 321 -6.78 -9.07 -4.64
C ALA A 321 -7.43 -8.32 -3.47
N ASP A 322 -8.58 -7.67 -3.66
CA ASP A 322 -9.22 -6.80 -2.67
C ASP A 322 -10.40 -7.44 -1.92
N SER A 323 -10.92 -8.56 -2.43
CA SER A 323 -12.15 -9.16 -1.91
C SER A 323 -12.11 -10.68 -1.85
N ILE A 324 -12.94 -11.26 -0.98
CA ILE A 324 -13.21 -12.71 -0.88
C ILE A 324 -14.73 -12.89 -1.08
N GLY A 325 -15.12 -13.21 -2.30
CA GLY A 325 -16.52 -13.11 -2.71
C GLY A 325 -16.98 -11.65 -2.59
N THR A 326 -18.13 -11.43 -1.96
CA THR A 326 -18.70 -10.09 -1.76
C THR A 326 -18.08 -9.30 -0.58
N ARG A 327 -17.12 -9.88 0.15
CA ARG A 327 -16.54 -9.24 1.34
C ARG A 327 -15.24 -8.55 0.97
N PHE A 328 -15.18 -7.24 1.13
CA PHE A 328 -13.92 -6.50 1.00
C PHE A 328 -12.92 -6.91 2.08
N HIS A 329 -11.72 -7.25 1.67
CA HIS A 329 -10.63 -7.71 2.53
C HIS A 329 -9.53 -6.67 2.66
N SER A 330 -9.32 -5.90 1.61
CA SER A 330 -8.33 -4.82 1.50
C SER A 330 -8.87 -3.70 0.60
N GLY A 331 -8.02 -3.09 -0.17
CA GLY A 331 -8.34 -2.19 -1.27
C GLY A 331 -7.55 -2.57 -2.49
N VAL A 332 -7.80 -1.91 -3.61
CA VAL A 332 -7.01 -2.08 -4.84
C VAL A 332 -5.55 -1.69 -4.60
N GLY A 333 -5.32 -0.65 -3.77
CA GLY A 333 -3.98 -0.14 -3.49
C GLY A 333 -3.25 0.30 -4.77
N GLY A 334 -1.94 0.12 -4.79
CA GLY A 334 -1.08 0.42 -5.94
C GLY A 334 -0.75 -0.79 -6.82
N GLN A 335 -1.44 -1.93 -6.65
CA GLN A 335 -1.10 -3.14 -7.41
C GLN A 335 -1.15 -2.89 -8.92
N VAL A 336 -2.22 -2.29 -9.43
CA VAL A 336 -2.36 -2.01 -10.87
C VAL A 336 -1.35 -0.97 -11.31
N ASP A 337 -1.12 0.08 -10.51
CA ASP A 337 -0.15 1.14 -10.81
C ASP A 337 1.24 0.54 -11.11
N PHE A 338 1.73 -0.30 -10.20
CA PHE A 338 3.06 -0.92 -10.31
C PHE A 338 3.13 -2.06 -11.32
N ILE A 339 2.11 -2.91 -11.40
CA ILE A 339 2.04 -3.97 -12.42
C ILE A 339 2.03 -3.35 -13.83
N TYR A 340 1.24 -2.30 -14.04
CA TYR A 340 1.20 -1.60 -15.32
C TYR A 340 2.52 -0.85 -15.60
N GLY A 341 3.03 -0.10 -14.62
CA GLY A 341 4.32 0.58 -14.75
C GLY A 341 5.48 -0.36 -15.08
N ALA A 342 5.56 -1.51 -14.40
CA ALA A 342 6.57 -2.53 -14.67
C ALA A 342 6.39 -3.16 -16.06
N SER A 343 5.15 -3.37 -16.53
CA SER A 343 4.89 -3.92 -17.86
C SER A 343 5.33 -2.98 -18.99
N LEU A 344 5.33 -1.67 -18.73
CA LEU A 344 5.78 -0.64 -19.68
C LEU A 344 7.30 -0.39 -19.62
N ALA A 345 7.95 -0.74 -18.52
CA ALA A 345 9.36 -0.48 -18.31
C ALA A 345 10.24 -1.36 -19.23
N PRO A 346 11.36 -0.82 -19.77
CA PRO A 346 12.30 -1.65 -20.51
C PRO A 346 12.81 -2.82 -19.66
N GLN A 347 12.61 -4.05 -20.12
CA GLN A 347 12.94 -5.29 -19.39
C GLN A 347 12.23 -5.42 -18.02
N GLY A 348 11.09 -4.75 -17.87
CA GLY A 348 10.33 -4.79 -16.63
C GLY A 348 9.63 -6.13 -16.42
N LYS A 349 9.35 -6.47 -15.17
CA LYS A 349 8.70 -7.72 -14.77
C LYS A 349 7.54 -7.45 -13.83
N ALA A 350 6.34 -7.72 -14.30
CA ALA A 350 5.10 -7.61 -13.55
C ALA A 350 4.75 -8.98 -12.95
N ILE A 351 4.92 -9.15 -11.64
CA ILE A 351 4.86 -10.43 -10.94
C ILE A 351 3.68 -10.44 -9.96
N ILE A 352 2.85 -11.48 -10.06
CA ILE A 352 1.86 -11.85 -9.05
C ILE A 352 2.38 -13.09 -8.32
N ALA A 353 2.67 -12.96 -7.03
CA ALA A 353 3.23 -14.01 -6.19
C ALA A 353 2.26 -14.38 -5.06
N MET A 354 1.90 -15.65 -4.94
CA MET A 354 0.95 -16.12 -3.93
C MET A 354 1.14 -17.60 -3.63
N PRO A 355 0.80 -18.08 -2.43
CA PRO A 355 0.66 -19.52 -2.18
C PRO A 355 -0.37 -20.12 -3.15
N SER A 356 -0.15 -21.35 -3.60
CA SER A 356 -1.08 -22.04 -4.50
C SER A 356 -2.42 -22.38 -3.83
N THR A 357 -2.41 -22.47 -2.48
CA THR A 357 -3.59 -22.80 -1.69
C THR A 357 -3.85 -21.78 -0.58
N THR A 358 -5.07 -21.76 -0.10
CA THR A 358 -5.45 -21.07 1.14
C THR A 358 -5.02 -21.89 2.36
N ASN A 359 -5.03 -21.28 3.56
CA ASN A 359 -4.76 -21.99 4.83
C ASN A 359 -5.74 -23.14 5.11
N LYS A 360 -6.87 -23.21 4.39
CA LYS A 360 -7.86 -24.29 4.48
C LYS A 360 -7.68 -25.34 3.38
N GLY A 361 -6.61 -25.26 2.58
CA GLY A 361 -6.30 -26.19 1.50
C GLY A 361 -7.05 -25.95 0.18
N GLY A 362 -7.89 -24.94 0.07
CA GLY A 362 -8.56 -24.60 -1.20
C GLY A 362 -7.60 -23.95 -2.18
N SER A 363 -7.73 -24.28 -3.49
CA SER A 363 -6.89 -23.69 -4.54
C SER A 363 -7.11 -22.18 -4.69
N LYS A 364 -6.01 -21.42 -4.81
CA LYS A 364 -6.05 -19.99 -5.17
C LYS A 364 -5.96 -19.78 -6.68
N ILE A 365 -5.60 -20.81 -7.43
CA ILE A 365 -5.78 -20.86 -8.88
C ILE A 365 -7.12 -21.52 -9.15
N ALA A 366 -8.04 -20.84 -9.84
CA ALA A 366 -9.43 -21.26 -9.97
C ALA A 366 -9.91 -21.24 -11.44
N PRO A 367 -10.91 -22.02 -11.82
CA PRO A 367 -11.49 -21.95 -13.17
C PRO A 367 -12.00 -20.57 -13.55
N THR A 368 -12.63 -19.88 -12.60
CA THR A 368 -13.13 -18.50 -12.68
C THR A 368 -12.94 -17.82 -11.33
N ILE A 369 -12.86 -16.50 -11.32
CA ILE A 369 -12.91 -15.74 -10.04
C ILE A 369 -14.21 -16.09 -9.32
N ILE A 370 -14.11 -16.26 -7.99
CA ILE A 370 -15.26 -16.54 -7.14
C ILE A 370 -16.37 -15.49 -7.34
N GLU A 371 -17.62 -15.92 -7.31
CA GLU A 371 -18.77 -15.03 -7.45
C GLU A 371 -18.73 -13.88 -6.42
N GLY A 372 -18.92 -12.64 -6.91
CA GLY A 372 -18.78 -11.42 -6.13
C GLY A 372 -17.34 -10.92 -5.93
N GLY A 373 -16.32 -11.69 -6.35
CA GLY A 373 -14.92 -11.26 -6.30
C GLY A 373 -14.61 -10.22 -7.38
N GLY A 374 -13.93 -9.12 -7.01
CA GLY A 374 -13.49 -8.07 -7.92
C GLY A 374 -12.25 -8.48 -8.73
N VAL A 375 -12.16 -8.05 -10.00
CA VAL A 375 -10.93 -8.16 -10.79
C VAL A 375 -10.11 -6.90 -10.57
N VAL A 376 -9.08 -6.98 -9.73
CA VAL A 376 -8.15 -5.86 -9.47
C VAL A 376 -7.17 -5.72 -10.61
N THR A 377 -6.51 -6.80 -11.03
CA THR A 377 -5.59 -6.76 -12.17
C THR A 377 -6.15 -7.59 -13.32
N THR A 378 -6.35 -6.94 -14.44
CA THR A 378 -6.90 -7.58 -15.64
C THR A 378 -5.87 -8.51 -16.31
N ARG A 379 -6.34 -9.52 -17.02
CA ARG A 379 -5.50 -10.55 -17.63
C ARG A 379 -4.38 -10.06 -18.57
N PRO A 380 -4.52 -8.95 -19.33
CA PRO A 380 -3.42 -8.46 -20.17
C PRO A 380 -2.28 -7.83 -19.37
N HIS A 381 -2.51 -7.37 -18.14
CA HIS A 381 -1.49 -6.78 -17.27
C HIS A 381 -0.69 -7.84 -16.49
N VAL A 382 -1.20 -9.07 -16.35
CA VAL A 382 -0.53 -10.14 -15.63
C VAL A 382 0.47 -10.83 -16.54
N HIS A 383 1.78 -10.68 -16.24
CA HIS A 383 2.86 -11.33 -16.97
C HIS A 383 3.36 -12.55 -16.21
N TYR A 384 4.03 -12.37 -15.09
CA TYR A 384 4.54 -13.50 -14.31
C TYR A 384 3.59 -13.87 -13.17
N VAL A 385 3.41 -15.17 -12.98
CA VAL A 385 2.72 -15.72 -11.81
C VAL A 385 3.65 -16.70 -11.12
N VAL A 386 3.76 -16.57 -9.80
CA VAL A 386 4.69 -17.34 -8.98
C VAL A 386 3.93 -17.98 -7.82
N THR A 387 4.13 -19.29 -7.66
CA THR A 387 3.72 -20.04 -6.46
C THR A 387 4.92 -20.80 -5.89
N GLU A 388 4.75 -21.56 -4.83
CA GLU A 388 5.78 -22.45 -4.28
C GLU A 388 6.23 -23.55 -5.26
N PHE A 389 5.42 -23.84 -6.28
CA PHE A 389 5.72 -24.87 -7.31
C PHE A 389 6.47 -24.34 -8.52
N GLY A 390 6.63 -23.02 -8.66
CA GLY A 390 7.39 -22.43 -9.75
C GLY A 390 6.91 -21.06 -10.18
N ALA A 391 7.46 -20.60 -11.30
CA ALA A 391 7.13 -19.34 -11.94
C ALA A 391 6.77 -19.58 -13.42
N VAL A 392 5.74 -18.91 -13.89
CA VAL A 392 5.31 -18.98 -15.30
C VAL A 392 5.16 -17.58 -15.89
N ASP A 393 5.47 -17.43 -17.18
CA ASP A 393 5.27 -16.21 -17.95
C ASP A 393 4.04 -16.36 -18.85
N LEU A 394 3.05 -15.50 -18.61
CA LEU A 394 1.78 -15.47 -19.36
C LEU A 394 1.79 -14.44 -20.50
N TYR A 395 2.87 -13.65 -20.63
CA TYR A 395 2.94 -12.63 -21.67
C TYR A 395 3.00 -13.28 -23.07
N GLY A 396 2.15 -12.82 -23.99
CA GLY A 396 2.06 -13.38 -25.33
C GLY A 396 1.40 -14.76 -25.43
N LYS A 397 0.88 -15.31 -24.33
CA LYS A 397 0.25 -16.63 -24.30
C LYS A 397 -1.25 -16.55 -24.59
N SER A 398 -1.74 -17.51 -25.39
CA SER A 398 -3.17 -17.72 -25.63
C SER A 398 -3.89 -18.15 -24.33
N MET A 399 -5.22 -18.09 -24.31
CA MET A 399 -6.00 -18.48 -23.12
C MET A 399 -5.77 -19.95 -22.74
N GLN A 400 -5.62 -20.82 -23.72
CA GLN A 400 -5.36 -22.24 -23.47
C GLN A 400 -3.94 -22.49 -22.92
N GLU A 401 -2.94 -21.79 -23.46
CA GLU A 401 -1.56 -21.82 -22.92
C GLU A 401 -1.51 -21.25 -21.49
N ARG A 402 -2.19 -20.13 -21.24
CA ARG A 402 -2.28 -19.55 -19.89
C ARG A 402 -2.85 -20.56 -18.90
N ALA A 403 -3.95 -21.23 -19.25
CA ALA A 403 -4.56 -22.24 -18.39
C ALA A 403 -3.56 -23.35 -18.06
N LYS A 404 -2.88 -23.90 -19.06
CA LYS A 404 -1.87 -24.97 -18.85
C LYS A 404 -0.72 -24.50 -17.95
N LEU A 405 -0.18 -23.31 -18.22
CA LEU A 405 0.89 -22.73 -17.42
C LEU A 405 0.47 -22.51 -15.96
N LEU A 406 -0.72 -21.95 -15.72
CA LEU A 406 -1.24 -21.75 -14.36
C LEU A 406 -1.49 -23.07 -13.64
N ILE A 407 -2.01 -24.08 -14.34
CA ILE A 407 -2.21 -25.43 -13.78
C ILE A 407 -0.88 -26.06 -13.39
N SER A 408 0.19 -25.86 -14.18
CA SER A 408 1.52 -26.46 -13.90
C SER A 408 2.14 -25.96 -12.59
N ILE A 409 1.73 -24.79 -12.09
CA ILE A 409 2.17 -24.21 -10.80
C ILE A 409 1.10 -24.24 -9.72
N ALA A 410 -0.05 -24.89 -9.98
CA ALA A 410 -1.07 -25.15 -8.96
C ALA A 410 -0.64 -26.29 -8.04
N HIS A 411 -1.23 -26.34 -6.84
CA HIS A 411 -1.01 -27.48 -5.94
C HIS A 411 -1.38 -28.80 -6.63
N PRO A 412 -0.57 -29.86 -6.54
CA PRO A 412 -0.80 -31.14 -7.24
C PRO A 412 -2.21 -31.70 -7.05
N ASP A 413 -2.76 -31.63 -5.85
CA ASP A 413 -4.11 -32.13 -5.52
C ASP A 413 -5.24 -31.44 -6.28
N HIS A 414 -4.98 -30.25 -6.85
CA HIS A 414 -5.98 -29.48 -7.59
C HIS A 414 -5.78 -29.49 -9.11
N GLN A 415 -4.64 -29.98 -9.60
CA GLN A 415 -4.30 -29.90 -11.02
C GLN A 415 -5.30 -30.66 -11.91
N GLU A 416 -5.70 -31.87 -11.53
CA GLU A 416 -6.66 -32.66 -12.30
C GLU A 416 -8.03 -31.98 -12.43
N ALA A 417 -8.54 -31.41 -11.34
CA ALA A 417 -9.81 -30.71 -11.34
C ALA A 417 -9.75 -29.43 -12.19
N LEU A 418 -8.64 -28.69 -12.12
CA LEU A 418 -8.40 -27.50 -12.94
C LEU A 418 -8.25 -27.85 -14.42
N ASP A 419 -7.56 -28.94 -14.76
CA ASP A 419 -7.38 -29.38 -16.14
C ASP A 419 -8.71 -29.79 -16.76
N ARG A 420 -9.58 -30.50 -16.02
CA ARG A 420 -10.95 -30.84 -16.43
C ARG A 420 -11.77 -29.57 -16.70
N ALA A 421 -11.74 -28.59 -15.80
CA ALA A 421 -12.45 -27.33 -15.98
C ALA A 421 -11.91 -26.51 -17.17
N ALA A 422 -10.60 -26.57 -17.43
CA ALA A 422 -9.98 -25.96 -18.60
C ALA A 422 -10.45 -26.65 -19.90
N PHE A 423 -10.53 -27.98 -19.93
CA PHE A 423 -11.05 -28.72 -21.07
C PHE A 423 -12.52 -28.36 -21.36
N GLU A 424 -13.36 -28.34 -20.33
CA GLU A 424 -14.77 -27.94 -20.46
C GLU A 424 -14.93 -26.51 -21.00
N ARG A 425 -14.06 -25.60 -20.56
CA ARG A 425 -14.10 -24.18 -20.97
C ARG A 425 -13.55 -23.91 -22.36
N PHE A 426 -12.44 -24.56 -22.72
CA PHE A 426 -11.67 -24.23 -23.94
C PHE A 426 -11.84 -25.27 -25.07
N GLY A 427 -12.48 -26.40 -24.79
CA GLY A 427 -12.81 -27.44 -25.78
C GLY A 427 -11.63 -28.32 -26.14
N PRO A 428 -11.82 -29.21 -27.17
CA PRO A 428 -10.90 -30.32 -27.42
C PRO A 428 -9.50 -29.90 -27.87
N HIS A 429 -9.32 -28.76 -28.50
CA HIS A 429 -8.00 -28.27 -28.89
C HIS A 429 -7.07 -27.98 -27.71
N TYR A 430 -7.62 -27.72 -26.51
CA TYR A 430 -6.85 -27.53 -25.30
C TYR A 430 -5.89 -28.69 -25.01
N THR A 431 -6.27 -29.92 -25.27
CA THR A 431 -5.42 -31.11 -25.06
C THR A 431 -4.17 -31.16 -25.94
N THR A 432 -4.20 -30.51 -27.11
CA THR A 432 -3.09 -30.48 -28.07
C THR A 432 -2.14 -29.30 -27.89
N VAL A 433 -2.47 -28.36 -27.04
CA VAL A 433 -1.63 -27.17 -26.75
C VAL A 433 -0.33 -27.60 -26.06
N LYS A 434 0.80 -27.19 -26.61
CA LYS A 434 2.14 -27.39 -26.02
C LYS A 434 2.56 -26.09 -25.28
N ILE A 435 3.18 -26.22 -24.12
CA ILE A 435 3.73 -25.10 -23.29
C ILE A 435 5.24 -25.23 -23.19
#